data_d98f018e410e52866eec54533c4cc0db
#
_entry.id   d98f018e410e52866eec54533c4cc0db
#
_cell.length_a   1.000
_cell.length_b   1.000
_cell.length_c   1.000
_cell.angle_alpha   90.00
_cell.angle_beta   90.00
_cell.angle_gamma   90.00
#
_symmetry.space_group_name_H-M   'P 1'
#
loop_
_entity.id
_entity.type
_entity.pdbx_description
1 polymer ?
#
loop_
_entity_poly.entity_id
_entity_poly.type
_entity_poly.pdbx_seq_one_letter_code
_entity_poly.pdbx_strand_id
1 'polypeptide(L)'
;MCYICSPYRGHVEDNVAYAKELTRVALDNGYAPVTPHLYLTQVLDESNPEQRKIGMAAGIEILKQCQYILIGSRKGLSEGMLDEIEEAYDAGLIELAITKHGLEKVYKGGQDEKVF
;
A
#
# COMPACT_ATOMS: atom_id res chain seq x y z
N MET A 1 -3.77 -11.82 1.75
CA MET A 1 -4.06 -10.59 0.99
C MET A 1 -2.94 -9.59 1.16
N CYS A 2 -2.67 -8.86 0.11
CA CYS A 2 -1.59 -7.88 0.07
C CYS A 2 -2.18 -6.47 -0.11
N TYR A 3 -1.97 -5.60 0.86
CA TYR A 3 -2.43 -4.22 0.78
C TYR A 3 -1.49 -3.41 -0.11
N ILE A 4 -2.04 -2.73 -1.09
CA ILE A 4 -1.23 -1.90 -1.99
C ILE A 4 -1.22 -0.48 -1.45
N CYS A 5 -0.05 -0.03 -0.98
CA CYS A 5 0.16 1.29 -0.41
C CYS A 5 0.84 2.16 -1.45
N SER A 6 0.12 3.16 -1.96
CA SER A 6 0.61 4.02 -3.04
C SER A 6 -0.02 5.40 -2.92
N PRO A 7 0.56 6.42 -3.59
CA PRO A 7 -0.01 7.77 -3.54
C PRO A 7 -1.29 7.87 -4.36
N TYR A 8 -2.14 8.83 -4.03
CA TYR A 8 -3.33 9.11 -4.81
C TYR A 8 -3.42 10.59 -5.20
N ARG A 9 -3.34 11.48 -4.22
CA ARG A 9 -3.53 12.91 -4.45
C ARG A 9 -2.38 13.51 -5.26
N GLY A 10 -2.66 14.64 -5.92
CA GLY A 10 -1.69 15.29 -6.79
C GLY A 10 -1.96 14.88 -8.23
N HIS A 11 -1.05 14.20 -8.86
CA HIS A 11 -1.22 13.71 -10.23
C HIS A 11 -2.06 12.43 -10.22
N VAL A 12 -3.38 12.60 -10.10
CA VAL A 12 -4.29 11.46 -9.86
C VAL A 12 -4.21 10.41 -10.96
N GLU A 13 -4.19 10.81 -12.22
CA GLU A 13 -4.15 9.85 -13.33
C GLU A 13 -2.88 9.01 -13.31
N ASP A 14 -1.74 9.66 -13.06
CA ASP A 14 -0.46 8.94 -12.96
C ASP A 14 -0.45 8.02 -11.75
N ASN A 15 -1.04 8.48 -10.64
CA ASN A 15 -1.07 7.69 -9.42
C ASN A 15 -2.00 6.48 -9.55
N VAL A 16 -3.11 6.63 -10.27
CA VAL A 16 -4.01 5.51 -10.56
C VAL A 16 -3.29 4.48 -11.43
N ALA A 17 -2.56 4.95 -12.45
CA ALA A 17 -1.80 4.04 -13.31
C ALA A 17 -0.75 3.28 -12.51
N TYR A 18 -0.08 3.96 -11.59
CA TYR A 18 0.93 3.33 -10.73
C TYR A 18 0.30 2.31 -9.80
N ALA A 19 -0.85 2.65 -9.21
CA ALA A 19 -1.57 1.71 -8.35
C ALA A 19 -1.98 0.45 -9.10
N LYS A 20 -2.41 0.61 -10.35
CA LYS A 20 -2.75 -0.53 -11.20
C LYS A 20 -1.52 -1.38 -11.50
N GLU A 21 -0.39 -0.74 -11.77
CA GLU A 21 0.87 -1.44 -12.01
C GLU A 21 1.26 -2.30 -10.81
N LEU A 22 1.20 -1.72 -9.61
CA LEU A 22 1.53 -2.44 -8.38
C LEU A 22 0.57 -3.60 -8.13
N THR A 23 -0.72 -3.37 -8.41
CA THR A 23 -1.75 -4.41 -8.27
C THR A 23 -1.43 -5.58 -9.18
N ARG A 24 -1.02 -5.30 -10.44
CA ARG A 24 -0.66 -6.35 -11.38
C ARG A 24 0.59 -7.10 -10.93
N VAL A 25 1.58 -6.38 -10.40
CA VAL A 25 2.79 -7.03 -9.88
C VAL A 25 2.42 -8.02 -8.77
N ALA A 26 1.55 -7.63 -7.86
CA ALA A 26 1.12 -8.52 -6.79
C ALA A 26 0.43 -9.77 -7.35
N LEU A 27 -0.48 -9.57 -8.31
CA LEU A 27 -1.18 -10.69 -8.95
C LEU A 27 -0.21 -11.63 -9.65
N ASP A 28 0.74 -11.08 -10.40
CA ASP A 28 1.70 -11.88 -11.17
C ASP A 28 2.62 -12.69 -10.25
N ASN A 29 2.74 -12.28 -8.98
CA ASN A 29 3.58 -12.97 -8.02
C ASN A 29 2.77 -13.83 -7.04
N GLY A 30 1.50 -14.07 -7.34
CA GLY A 30 0.68 -15.02 -6.58
C GLY A 30 0.02 -14.45 -5.33
N TYR A 31 0.01 -13.14 -5.17
CA TYR A 31 -0.66 -12.49 -4.04
C TYR A 31 -2.05 -12.03 -4.46
N ALA A 32 -2.95 -11.91 -3.48
CA ALA A 32 -4.27 -11.35 -3.70
C ALA A 32 -4.25 -9.88 -3.26
N PRO A 33 -4.19 -8.92 -4.20
CA PRO A 33 -4.02 -7.51 -3.84
C PRO A 33 -5.33 -6.85 -3.43
N VAL A 34 -5.22 -5.88 -2.52
CA VAL A 34 -6.31 -4.98 -2.18
C VAL A 34 -5.77 -3.57 -2.41
N THR A 35 -6.40 -2.84 -3.31
CA THR A 35 -5.94 -1.50 -3.72
C THR A 35 -7.08 -0.50 -3.54
N PRO A 36 -7.26 0.05 -2.32
CA PRO A 36 -8.40 0.92 -2.05
C PRO A 36 -8.48 2.14 -2.95
N HIS A 37 -7.34 2.70 -3.38
CA HIS A 37 -7.34 3.87 -4.26
C HIS A 37 -8.01 3.59 -5.61
N LEU A 38 -8.21 2.33 -5.99
CA LEU A 38 -8.84 2.00 -7.26
C LEU A 38 -10.36 1.87 -7.15
N TYR A 39 -10.91 1.77 -5.92
CA TYR A 39 -12.36 1.64 -5.80
C TYR A 39 -13.00 2.58 -4.79
N LEU A 40 -12.36 2.89 -3.67
CA LEU A 40 -12.95 3.82 -2.71
C LEU A 40 -13.12 5.21 -3.33
N THR A 41 -12.21 5.59 -4.20
CA THR A 41 -12.24 6.88 -4.89
C THR A 41 -13.36 6.97 -5.92
N GLN A 42 -13.98 5.85 -6.28
CA GLN A 42 -15.13 5.83 -7.16
C GLN A 42 -16.42 6.18 -6.40
N VAL A 43 -16.37 6.10 -5.08
CA VAL A 43 -17.54 6.30 -4.21
C VAL A 43 -17.39 7.56 -3.39
N LEU A 44 -16.16 7.90 -3.01
CA LEU A 44 -15.86 9.04 -2.14
C LEU A 44 -15.15 10.14 -2.89
N ASP A 45 -15.45 11.39 -2.52
CA ASP A 45 -14.81 12.58 -3.08
C ASP A 45 -13.59 12.92 -2.21
N GLU A 46 -12.39 12.67 -2.74
CA GLU A 46 -11.15 12.91 -2.02
C GLU A 46 -10.88 14.38 -1.72
N SER A 47 -11.53 15.29 -2.44
CA SER A 47 -11.38 16.72 -2.19
C SER A 47 -12.24 17.19 -1.02
N ASN A 48 -13.17 16.37 -0.57
CA ASN A 48 -14.05 16.65 0.56
C ASN A 48 -13.40 16.09 1.83
N PRO A 49 -13.04 16.96 2.82
CA PRO A 49 -12.31 16.48 4.00
C PRO A 49 -13.04 15.39 4.80
N GLU A 50 -14.36 15.48 4.89
CA GLU A 50 -15.15 14.47 5.61
C GLU A 50 -15.09 13.12 4.90
N GLN A 51 -15.27 13.14 3.59
CA GLN A 51 -15.24 11.90 2.80
C GLN A 51 -13.83 11.32 2.76
N ARG A 52 -12.81 12.18 2.71
CA ARG A 52 -11.43 11.71 2.77
C ARG A 52 -11.15 10.98 4.07
N LYS A 53 -11.67 11.48 5.19
CA LYS A 53 -11.52 10.83 6.49
C LYS A 53 -12.17 9.45 6.49
N ILE A 54 -13.37 9.34 5.90
CA ILE A 54 -14.07 8.06 5.80
C ILE A 54 -13.22 7.07 5.02
N GLY A 55 -12.67 7.51 3.90
CA GLY A 55 -11.84 6.66 3.05
C GLY A 55 -10.58 6.19 3.76
N MET A 56 -9.92 7.10 4.49
CA MET A 56 -8.71 6.76 5.22
C MET A 56 -8.99 5.76 6.33
N ALA A 57 -10.08 5.95 7.06
CA ALA A 57 -10.46 5.01 8.12
C ALA A 57 -10.79 3.64 7.55
N ALA A 58 -11.53 3.60 6.45
CA ALA A 58 -11.85 2.33 5.79
C ALA A 58 -10.59 1.64 5.29
N GLY A 59 -9.65 2.40 4.73
CA GLY A 59 -8.39 1.86 4.25
C GLY A 59 -7.60 1.20 5.37
N ILE A 60 -7.54 1.83 6.53
CA ILE A 60 -6.83 1.27 7.69
C ILE A 60 -7.49 -0.04 8.14
N GLU A 61 -8.82 -0.08 8.18
CA GLU A 61 -9.51 -1.32 8.55
C GLU A 61 -9.23 -2.45 7.56
N ILE A 62 -9.22 -2.14 6.28
CA ILE A 62 -8.88 -3.13 5.25
C ILE A 62 -7.45 -3.61 5.43
N LEU A 63 -6.54 -2.68 5.65
CA LEU A 63 -5.12 -2.98 5.83
C LEU A 63 -4.91 -3.96 6.97
N LYS A 64 -5.62 -3.78 8.08
CA LYS A 64 -5.49 -4.65 9.24
C LYS A 64 -5.93 -6.08 8.96
N GLN A 65 -6.70 -6.31 7.91
CA GLN A 65 -7.14 -7.66 7.53
C GLN A 65 -6.14 -8.33 6.58
N CYS A 66 -5.10 -7.64 6.16
CA CYS A 66 -4.12 -8.17 5.23
C CYS A 66 -2.94 -8.76 5.97
N GLN A 67 -2.18 -9.62 5.29
CA GLN A 67 -0.96 -10.22 5.83
C GLN A 67 0.28 -9.48 5.32
N TYR A 68 0.16 -8.86 4.15
CA TYR A 68 1.30 -8.24 3.47
C TYR A 68 0.97 -6.82 3.08
N ILE A 69 2.02 -5.99 2.95
CA ILE A 69 1.89 -4.64 2.40
C ILE A 69 2.96 -4.45 1.32
N LEU A 70 2.53 -3.99 0.15
CA LEU A 70 3.45 -3.63 -0.94
C LEU A 70 3.46 -2.11 -1.03
N ILE A 71 4.62 -1.53 -0.75
CA ILE A 71 4.78 -0.08 -0.70
C ILE A 71 5.34 0.41 -2.03
N GLY A 72 4.54 1.24 -2.72
CA GLY A 72 4.97 1.85 -3.97
C GLY A 72 5.66 3.17 -3.70
N SER A 73 6.98 3.15 -3.58
CA SER A 73 7.76 4.32 -3.18
C SER A 73 8.40 5.08 -4.33
N ARG A 74 8.13 4.69 -5.58
CA ARG A 74 8.79 5.29 -6.74
C ARG A 74 8.61 6.82 -6.80
N LYS A 75 7.46 7.30 -6.33
CA LYS A 75 7.13 8.72 -6.36
C LYS A 75 7.29 9.39 -4.99
N GLY A 76 7.99 8.74 -4.06
CA GLY A 76 8.12 9.21 -2.70
C GLY A 76 6.99 8.69 -1.82
N LEU A 77 7.02 9.07 -0.57
CA LEU A 77 6.02 8.63 0.42
C LEU A 77 5.18 9.83 0.84
N SER A 78 3.87 9.76 0.62
CA SER A 78 2.97 10.81 1.06
C SER A 78 2.65 10.62 2.54
N GLU A 79 2.05 11.64 3.15
CA GLU A 79 1.64 11.59 4.55
C GLU A 79 0.67 10.43 4.80
N GLY A 80 -0.29 10.25 3.89
CA GLY A 80 -1.25 9.15 4.02
C GLY A 80 -0.57 7.80 3.93
N MET A 81 0.43 7.68 3.06
CA MET A 81 1.21 6.44 2.95
C MET A 81 1.98 6.15 4.23
N LEU A 82 2.58 7.20 4.83
CA LEU A 82 3.33 7.01 6.07
C LEU A 82 2.43 6.53 7.19
N ASP A 83 1.20 7.04 7.27
CA ASP A 83 0.23 6.60 8.26
C ASP A 83 -0.12 5.12 8.04
N GLU A 84 -0.32 4.71 6.78
CA GLU A 84 -0.63 3.32 6.46
C GLU A 84 0.54 2.40 6.79
N ILE A 85 1.76 2.84 6.49
CA ILE A 85 2.96 2.05 6.79
C ILE A 85 3.10 1.82 8.29
N GLU A 86 2.87 2.88 9.08
CA GLU A 86 2.94 2.77 10.53
C GLU A 86 1.90 1.79 11.04
N GLU A 87 0.66 1.89 10.55
CA GLU A 87 -0.41 0.98 10.95
C GLU A 87 -0.09 -0.46 10.55
N ALA A 88 0.54 -0.64 9.39
CA ALA A 88 0.92 -1.96 8.92
C ALA A 88 1.96 -2.59 9.84
N TYR A 89 2.96 -1.81 10.25
CA TYR A 89 3.97 -2.31 11.18
C TYR A 89 3.35 -2.68 12.52
N ASP A 90 2.46 -1.83 13.03
CA ASP A 90 1.79 -2.09 14.30
C ASP A 90 0.91 -3.34 14.23
N ALA A 91 0.31 -3.60 13.08
CA ALA A 91 -0.55 -4.76 12.87
C ALA A 91 0.23 -6.02 12.51
N GLY A 92 1.54 -5.91 12.31
CA GLY A 92 2.39 -7.05 12.02
C GLY A 92 2.37 -7.53 10.58
N LEU A 93 2.01 -6.66 9.64
CA LEU A 93 2.06 -7.03 8.23
C LEU A 93 3.50 -7.22 7.77
N ILE A 94 3.69 -8.13 6.82
CA ILE A 94 4.99 -8.39 6.23
C ILE A 94 5.14 -7.47 5.03
N GLU A 95 6.21 -6.69 5.01
CA GLU A 95 6.49 -5.79 3.90
C GLU A 95 7.08 -6.55 2.71
N LEU A 96 6.61 -6.24 1.50
CA LEU A 96 7.13 -6.80 0.26
C LEU A 96 7.81 -5.68 -0.53
N ALA A 97 8.90 -6.03 -1.21
CA ALA A 97 9.60 -5.10 -2.08
C ALA A 97 9.73 -5.71 -3.47
N ILE A 98 9.70 -4.85 -4.49
CA ILE A 98 9.90 -5.28 -5.87
C ILE A 98 11.40 -5.40 -6.12
N THR A 99 11.83 -6.59 -6.53
CA THR A 99 13.22 -6.84 -6.86
C THR A 99 13.30 -7.46 -8.25
N LYS A 100 14.51 -7.70 -8.73
CA LYS A 100 14.68 -8.37 -10.02
C LYS A 100 14.16 -9.81 -10.01
N HIS A 101 13.89 -10.35 -8.83
CA HIS A 101 13.35 -11.70 -8.67
C HIS A 101 11.84 -11.71 -8.42
N GLY A 102 11.16 -10.55 -8.58
CA GLY A 102 9.74 -10.41 -8.30
C GLY A 102 9.52 -9.74 -6.96
N LEU A 103 8.54 -10.22 -6.20
CA LEU A 103 8.28 -9.66 -4.87
C LEU A 103 8.99 -10.49 -3.81
N GLU A 104 9.71 -9.81 -2.93
CA GLU A 104 10.44 -10.45 -1.85
C GLU A 104 10.09 -9.78 -0.52
N LYS A 105 10.13 -10.58 0.54
CA LYS A 105 9.85 -10.07 1.88
C LYS A 105 11.00 -9.21 2.35
N VAL A 106 10.66 -8.07 2.97
CA VAL A 106 11.64 -7.17 3.55
C VAL A 106 11.72 -7.47 5.04
N TYR A 107 12.93 -7.77 5.51
CA TYR A 107 13.14 -8.03 6.92
C TYR A 107 13.65 -6.77 7.60
N LYS A 108 12.89 -6.33 8.57
CA LYS A 108 13.24 -5.12 9.26
C LYS A 108 14.47 -5.29 10.11
N GLY A 109 15.13 -4.21 10.16
CA GLY A 109 16.16 -4.25 11.07
C GLY A 109 17.11 -5.20 10.80
N GLY A 110 17.16 -5.36 9.99
CA GLY A 110 18.08 -6.11 9.85
C GLY A 110 18.23 -6.72 11.02
N GLN A 111 17.59 -6.37 11.56
CA GLN A 111 17.68 -6.84 12.54
C GLN A 111 18.01 -8.12 12.35
N ASP A 112 17.85 -8.36 11.82
CA ASP A 112 18.17 -9.33 11.76
C ASP A 112 19.05 -9.71 10.92
N GLU A 113 19.17 -9.19 10.34
CA GLU A 113 19.94 -9.47 9.67
C GLU A 113 20.98 -9.57 9.81
N LYS A 114 21.03 -9.15 10.41
CA LYS A 114 21.95 -9.24 10.59
C LYS A 114 22.36 -10.19 10.80
N VAL A 115 22.10 -10.42 10.80
CA VAL A 115 22.45 -11.20 10.92
C VAL A 115 22.81 -11.95 10.33
N PHE A 116 22.79 -12.07 10.11
CA PHE A 116 23.22 -12.66 9.51
C PHE A 116 23.99 -12.69 9.19
#